data_00fbd3ce6bf9d167f5892378b078bcd1
#
_entry.id   00fbd3ce6bf9d167f5892378b078bcd1
#
_cell.length_a   1.000
_cell.length_b   1.000
_cell.length_c   1.000
_cell.angle_alpha   90.00
_cell.angle_beta   90.00
_cell.angle_gamma   90.00
#
_symmetry.space_group_name_H-M   'P 1'
#
loop_
_entity.id
_entity.type
_entity.pdbx_description
1 polymer ?
#
loop_
_entity_poly.entity_id
_entity_poly.type
_entity_poly.pdbx_seq_one_letter_code
_entity_poly.pdbx_strand_id
1 'polypeptide(L)'
;MLSYIKKYPVSLFIILTVIYLSFFKPPKTDLNEIPNIDKLVHICMYFGMSGVLWLEFLRAHRRDNAPMWHAWVGAFICPVLFSGCVELMQEYCTSYRGGDWLDFAANSTGAILASLVAYYVVRPRMIKNDKK
;
A
#
# COMPACT_ATOMS: atom_id res chain seq x y z
N MET A 1 -13.66 -16.48 0.37
CA MET A 1 -12.28 -16.15 0.79
C MET A 1 -11.21 -16.62 -0.19
N LEU A 2 -11.21 -17.90 -0.56
CA LEU A 2 -10.24 -18.44 -1.54
C LEU A 2 -10.27 -17.71 -2.90
N SER A 3 -11.44 -17.23 -3.34
CA SER A 3 -11.58 -16.50 -4.59
C SER A 3 -10.82 -15.15 -4.57
N TYR A 4 -10.81 -14.47 -3.41
CA TYR A 4 -10.08 -13.22 -3.26
C TYR A 4 -8.56 -13.44 -3.23
N ILE A 5 -8.12 -14.52 -2.59
CA ILE A 5 -6.69 -14.88 -2.55
C ILE A 5 -6.18 -15.16 -3.97
N LYS A 6 -6.98 -15.88 -4.77
CA LYS A 6 -6.63 -16.18 -6.16
C LYS A 6 -6.69 -14.92 -7.05
N LYS A 7 -7.55 -13.96 -6.69
CA LYS A 7 -7.72 -12.73 -7.46
C LYS A 7 -6.62 -11.70 -7.17
N TYR A 8 -6.07 -11.70 -5.95
CA TYR A 8 -5.09 -10.71 -5.50
C TYR A 8 -3.86 -11.36 -4.87
N PRO A 9 -3.15 -12.29 -5.58
CA PRO A 9 -2.02 -13.01 -4.97
C PRO A 9 -0.82 -12.12 -4.66
N VAL A 10 -0.48 -11.17 -5.54
CA VAL A 10 0.66 -10.29 -5.34
C VAL A 10 0.37 -9.28 -4.25
N SER A 11 -0.86 -8.75 -4.20
CA SER A 11 -1.28 -7.84 -3.13
C SER A 11 -1.19 -8.50 -1.77
N LEU A 12 -1.63 -9.75 -1.66
CA LEU A 12 -1.52 -10.51 -0.41
C LEU A 12 -0.07 -10.65 0.03
N PHE A 13 0.82 -10.99 -0.90
CA PHE A 13 2.25 -11.12 -0.62
C PHE A 13 2.84 -9.81 -0.11
N ILE A 14 2.50 -8.69 -0.76
CA ILE A 14 3.02 -7.38 -0.37
C ILE A 14 2.46 -6.95 0.99
N ILE A 15 1.17 -7.20 1.26
CA ILE A 15 0.58 -6.89 2.57
C ILE A 15 1.30 -7.65 3.68
N LEU A 16 1.58 -8.94 3.49
CA LEU A 16 2.32 -9.74 4.46
C LEU A 16 3.74 -9.19 4.65
N THR A 17 4.39 -8.78 3.57
CA THR A 17 5.72 -8.17 3.62
C THR A 17 5.70 -6.85 4.41
N VAL A 18 4.70 -6.01 4.19
CA VAL A 18 4.56 -4.75 4.93
C VAL A 18 4.34 -5.01 6.42
N ILE A 19 3.52 -6.01 6.77
CA ILE A 19 3.31 -6.41 8.17
C ILE A 19 4.63 -6.84 8.80
N TYR A 20 5.37 -7.70 8.12
CA TYR A 20 6.67 -8.19 8.61
C TYR A 20 7.63 -7.03 8.84
N LEU A 21 7.80 -6.13 7.86
CA LEU A 21 8.71 -5.01 7.95
C LEU A 21 8.27 -3.99 9.01
N SER A 22 6.97 -3.86 9.24
CA SER A 22 6.44 -2.92 10.24
C SER A 22 6.77 -3.35 11.67
N PHE A 23 6.85 -4.65 11.92
CA PHE A 23 7.12 -5.19 13.25
C PHE A 23 8.53 -5.76 13.41
N PHE A 24 9.30 -5.84 12.34
CA PHE A 24 10.68 -6.27 12.38
C PHE A 24 11.58 -5.18 12.97
N LYS A 25 12.47 -5.58 13.88
CA LYS A 25 13.46 -4.67 14.45
C LYS A 25 14.66 -4.60 13.49
N PRO A 26 14.83 -3.50 12.73
CA PRO A 26 15.90 -3.43 11.76
C PRO A 26 17.26 -3.33 12.44
N PRO A 27 18.34 -3.91 11.84
CA PRO A 27 19.67 -3.69 12.31
C PRO A 27 20.05 -2.22 12.11
N LYS A 28 20.89 -1.68 13.02
CA LYS A 28 21.42 -0.33 12.87
C LYS A 28 22.36 -0.30 11.67
N THR A 29 22.10 0.59 10.73
CA THR A 29 22.94 0.79 9.54
C THR A 29 23.24 2.28 9.38
N ASP A 30 24.25 2.59 8.55
CA ASP A 30 24.61 3.99 8.27
C ASP A 30 23.46 4.77 7.63
N LEU A 31 22.51 4.07 6.97
CA LEU A 31 21.32 4.68 6.38
C LEU A 31 20.42 5.31 7.44
N ASN A 32 20.46 4.82 8.68
CA ASN A 32 19.67 5.38 9.77
C ASN A 32 20.11 6.79 10.17
N GLU A 33 21.29 7.20 9.78
CA GLU A 33 21.82 8.54 10.04
C GLU A 33 21.30 9.59 9.06
N ILE A 34 20.69 9.15 7.93
CA ILE A 34 20.13 10.06 6.93
C ILE A 34 18.80 10.59 7.48
N PRO A 35 18.64 11.95 7.60
CA PRO A 35 17.39 12.52 8.09
C PRO A 35 16.19 12.11 7.21
N ASN A 36 15.10 11.71 7.84
CA ASN A 36 13.83 11.38 7.19
C ASN A 36 13.88 10.18 6.24
N ILE A 37 14.93 9.33 6.31
CA ILE A 37 15.01 8.13 5.49
C ILE A 37 13.86 7.15 5.81
N ASP A 38 13.46 7.07 7.07
CA ASP A 38 12.36 6.24 7.51
C ASP A 38 11.04 6.69 6.87
N LYS A 39 10.80 7.99 6.75
CA LYS A 39 9.60 8.53 6.11
C LYS A 39 9.57 8.17 4.62
N LEU A 40 10.71 8.27 3.95
CA LEU A 40 10.84 7.89 2.55
C LEU A 40 10.54 6.41 2.36
N VAL A 41 11.06 5.55 3.23
CA VAL A 41 10.79 4.11 3.20
C VAL A 41 9.28 3.84 3.36
N HIS A 42 8.61 4.51 4.29
CA HIS A 42 7.17 4.36 4.50
C HIS A 42 6.38 4.80 3.27
N ILE A 43 6.73 5.93 2.66
CA ILE A 43 6.09 6.38 1.42
C ILE A 43 6.24 5.32 0.33
N CYS A 44 7.44 4.80 0.13
CA CYS A 44 7.72 3.79 -0.89
C CYS A 44 6.96 2.49 -0.63
N MET A 45 6.93 2.02 0.62
CA MET A 45 6.21 0.79 0.98
C MET A 45 4.72 0.89 0.66
N TYR A 46 4.07 1.97 1.07
CA TYR A 46 2.64 2.14 0.87
C TYR A 46 2.30 2.54 -0.56
N PHE A 47 3.20 3.24 -1.24
CA PHE A 47 3.08 3.45 -2.69
C PHE A 47 3.06 2.11 -3.41
N GLY A 48 4.00 1.21 -3.08
CA GLY A 48 4.07 -0.12 -3.68
C GLY A 48 2.84 -0.96 -3.37
N MET A 49 2.42 -0.99 -2.10
CA MET A 49 1.25 -1.77 -1.67
C MET A 49 -0.03 -1.27 -2.35
N SER A 50 -0.30 0.02 -2.29
CA SER A 50 -1.47 0.61 -2.91
C SER A 50 -1.43 0.47 -4.43
N GLY A 51 -0.26 0.70 -5.04
CA GLY A 51 -0.06 0.55 -6.49
C GLY A 51 -0.35 -0.86 -6.97
N VAL A 52 0.12 -1.88 -6.27
CA VAL A 52 -0.13 -3.28 -6.64
C VAL A 52 -1.61 -3.62 -6.48
N LEU A 53 -2.27 -3.15 -5.41
CA LEU A 53 -3.71 -3.33 -5.24
C LEU A 53 -4.48 -2.70 -6.41
N TRP A 54 -4.09 -1.49 -6.83
CA TRP A 54 -4.70 -0.82 -7.98
C TRP A 54 -4.50 -1.63 -9.26
N LEU A 55 -3.27 -2.11 -9.52
CA LEU A 55 -2.97 -2.88 -10.73
C LEU A 55 -3.78 -4.17 -10.79
N GLU A 56 -3.85 -4.91 -9.69
CA GLU A 56 -4.61 -6.15 -9.64
C GLU A 56 -6.10 -5.86 -9.75
N PHE A 57 -6.60 -4.78 -9.14
CA PHE A 57 -7.99 -4.39 -9.29
C PHE A 57 -8.31 -4.04 -10.74
N LEU A 58 -7.46 -3.25 -11.40
CA LEU A 58 -7.69 -2.85 -12.78
C LEU A 58 -7.69 -4.06 -13.72
N ARG A 59 -6.82 -5.04 -13.47
CA ARG A 59 -6.84 -6.30 -14.24
C ARG A 59 -8.16 -7.05 -14.06
N ALA A 60 -8.64 -7.13 -12.81
CA ALA A 60 -9.91 -7.79 -12.52
C ALA A 60 -11.09 -7.01 -13.10
N HIS A 61 -11.05 -5.68 -13.01
CA HIS A 61 -12.10 -4.80 -13.53
C HIS A 61 -12.29 -4.96 -15.03
N ARG A 62 -11.22 -5.19 -15.78
CA ARG A 62 -11.29 -5.46 -17.22
C ARG A 62 -12.13 -6.70 -17.53
N ARG A 63 -12.17 -7.68 -16.63
CA ARG A 63 -12.94 -8.91 -16.80
C ARG A 63 -14.33 -8.81 -16.20
N ASP A 64 -14.45 -8.21 -15.02
CA ASP A 64 -15.66 -8.28 -14.18
C ASP A 64 -16.51 -7.01 -14.25
N ASN A 65 -16.00 -5.91 -14.85
CA ASN A 65 -16.68 -4.61 -14.90
C ASN A 65 -17.09 -4.09 -13.51
N ALA A 66 -16.27 -4.38 -12.49
CA ALA A 66 -16.54 -3.92 -11.12
C ALA A 66 -16.53 -2.39 -11.06
N PRO A 67 -17.42 -1.77 -10.23
CA PRO A 67 -17.43 -0.31 -10.09
C PRO A 67 -16.08 0.24 -9.60
N MET A 68 -15.67 1.39 -10.13
CA MET A 68 -14.37 1.99 -9.82
C MET A 68 -14.23 2.40 -8.36
N TRP A 69 -15.34 2.68 -7.67
CA TRP A 69 -15.28 3.03 -6.24
C TRP A 69 -14.75 1.88 -5.37
N HIS A 70 -14.89 0.63 -5.83
CA HIS A 70 -14.30 -0.52 -5.13
C HIS A 70 -12.78 -0.40 -5.07
N ALA A 71 -12.15 0.12 -6.13
CA ALA A 71 -10.71 0.35 -6.15
C ALA A 71 -10.30 1.43 -5.16
N TRP A 72 -11.04 2.53 -5.14
CA TRP A 72 -10.76 3.63 -4.20
C TRP A 72 -10.88 3.16 -2.75
N VAL A 73 -11.88 2.35 -2.43
CA VAL A 73 -12.01 1.77 -1.09
C VAL A 73 -10.90 0.76 -0.82
N GLY A 74 -10.71 -0.22 -1.69
CA GLY A 74 -9.80 -1.33 -1.46
C GLY A 74 -8.33 -0.98 -1.58
N ALA A 75 -7.96 -0.07 -2.49
CA ALA A 75 -6.57 0.24 -2.78
C ALA A 75 -6.10 1.58 -2.21
N PHE A 76 -7.00 2.40 -1.70
CA PHE A 76 -6.67 3.68 -1.07
C PHE A 76 -7.13 3.72 0.39
N ILE A 77 -8.43 3.62 0.64
CA ILE A 77 -8.97 3.75 2.01
C ILE A 77 -8.47 2.62 2.92
N CYS A 78 -8.51 1.38 2.46
CA CYS A 78 -8.07 0.24 3.26
C CYS A 78 -6.57 0.31 3.62
N PRO A 79 -5.66 0.62 2.70
CA PRO A 79 -4.25 0.85 3.09
C PRO A 79 -4.06 1.98 4.10
N VAL A 80 -4.80 3.07 3.98
CA VAL A 80 -4.70 4.18 4.94
C VAL A 80 -5.18 3.73 6.33
N LEU A 81 -6.32 3.04 6.41
CA LEU A 81 -6.83 2.50 7.68
C LEU A 81 -5.87 1.45 8.25
N PHE A 82 -5.34 0.59 7.39
CA PHE A 82 -4.35 -0.42 7.77
C PHE A 82 -3.11 0.24 8.37
N SER A 83 -2.63 1.33 7.76
CA SER A 83 -1.51 2.11 8.26
C SER A 83 -1.77 2.63 9.67
N GLY A 84 -2.97 3.19 9.90
CA GLY A 84 -3.36 3.67 11.23
C GLY A 84 -3.37 2.55 12.27
N CYS A 85 -3.90 1.40 11.90
CA CYS A 85 -3.90 0.22 12.79
C CYS A 85 -2.49 -0.25 13.11
N VAL A 86 -1.58 -0.29 12.13
CA VAL A 86 -0.18 -0.66 12.32
C VAL A 86 0.50 0.30 13.30
N GLU A 87 0.28 1.62 13.13
CA GLU A 87 0.87 2.61 14.04
C GLU A 87 0.38 2.42 15.48
N LEU A 88 -0.92 2.17 15.66
CA LEU A 88 -1.47 1.91 17.00
C LEU A 88 -0.88 0.63 17.59
N MET A 89 -0.74 -0.42 16.80
CA MET A 89 -0.13 -1.67 17.26
C MET A 89 1.34 -1.51 17.61
N GLN A 90 2.09 -0.71 16.84
CA GLN A 90 3.49 -0.41 17.17
C GLN A 90 3.60 0.33 18.49
N GLU A 91 2.69 1.27 18.78
CA GLU A 91 2.71 2.03 20.02
C GLU A 91 2.36 1.16 21.24
N TYR A 92 1.30 0.35 21.14
CA TYR A 92 0.75 -0.35 22.30
C TYR A 92 1.18 -1.81 22.42
N CYS A 93 1.62 -2.45 21.34
CA CYS A 93 1.93 -3.88 21.33
C CYS A 93 3.42 -4.20 21.23
N THR A 94 4.26 -3.19 21.00
CA THR A 94 5.73 -3.39 20.93
C THR A 94 6.44 -2.46 21.91
N SER A 95 7.62 -2.91 22.39
CA SER A 95 8.47 -2.11 23.29
C SER A 95 9.61 -1.44 22.53
N TYR A 96 9.89 -1.85 21.30
CA TYR A 96 11.03 -1.41 20.51
C TYR A 96 10.65 -0.50 19.33
N ARG A 97 9.37 -0.34 19.05
CA ARG A 97 8.88 0.58 18.02
C ARG A 97 7.74 1.41 18.59
N GLY A 98 7.88 2.72 18.53
CA GLY A 98 6.80 3.63 18.89
C GLY A 98 5.96 3.98 17.69
N GLY A 99 4.69 4.30 17.92
CA GLY A 99 3.83 4.87 16.90
C GLY A 99 4.22 6.31 16.61
N ASP A 100 4.13 6.72 15.36
CA ASP A 100 4.48 8.06 14.92
C ASP A 100 3.45 8.53 13.90
N TRP A 101 2.73 9.61 14.21
CA TRP A 101 1.74 10.17 13.31
C TRP A 101 2.35 10.68 12.00
N LEU A 102 3.65 11.05 12.01
CA LEU A 102 4.37 11.40 10.78
C LEU A 102 4.55 10.17 9.88
N ASP A 103 4.76 8.99 10.46
CA ASP A 103 4.81 7.75 9.70
C ASP A 103 3.45 7.44 9.06
N PHE A 104 2.36 7.66 9.82
CA PHE A 104 1.01 7.54 9.28
C PHE A 104 0.79 8.50 8.11
N ALA A 105 1.22 9.74 8.24
CA ALA A 105 1.12 10.74 7.17
C ALA A 105 1.94 10.33 5.95
N ALA A 106 3.15 9.80 6.15
CA ALA A 106 4.01 9.31 5.06
C ALA A 106 3.35 8.12 4.34
N ASN A 107 2.81 7.17 5.10
CA ASN A 107 2.11 6.00 4.54
C ASN A 107 0.91 6.44 3.69
N SER A 108 0.11 7.37 4.22
CA SER A 108 -1.05 7.92 3.51
C SER A 108 -0.64 8.65 2.24
N THR A 109 0.47 9.41 2.28
CA THR A 109 1.03 10.08 1.11
C THR A 109 1.38 9.08 0.02
N GLY A 110 2.03 7.97 0.37
CA GLY A 110 2.35 6.90 -0.57
C GLY A 110 1.10 6.33 -1.23
N ALA A 111 0.06 6.06 -0.45
CA ALA A 111 -1.21 5.54 -0.97
C ALA A 111 -1.91 6.57 -1.88
N ILE A 112 -1.88 7.84 -1.54
CA ILE A 112 -2.45 8.91 -2.37
C ILE A 112 -1.73 8.99 -3.71
N LEU A 113 -0.40 9.04 -3.69
CA LEU A 113 0.40 9.14 -4.91
C LEU A 113 0.16 7.94 -5.82
N ALA A 114 0.15 6.72 -5.27
CA ALA A 114 -0.13 5.51 -6.04
C ALA A 114 -1.51 5.55 -6.66
N SER A 115 -2.52 6.01 -5.91
CA SER A 115 -3.90 6.09 -6.38
C SER A 115 -4.04 7.10 -7.52
N LEU A 116 -3.41 8.26 -7.41
CA LEU A 116 -3.43 9.26 -8.47
C LEU A 116 -2.75 8.74 -9.74
N VAL A 117 -1.59 8.12 -9.61
CA VAL A 117 -0.88 7.55 -10.76
C VAL A 117 -1.72 6.43 -11.39
N ALA A 118 -2.26 5.52 -10.58
CA ALA A 118 -3.05 4.41 -11.11
C ALA A 118 -4.31 4.89 -11.83
N TYR A 119 -5.03 5.82 -11.25
CA TYR A 119 -6.30 6.28 -11.82
C TYR A 119 -6.09 7.14 -13.07
N TYR A 120 -5.15 8.08 -13.04
CA TYR A 120 -4.97 9.06 -14.12
C TYR A 120 -3.97 8.65 -15.19
N VAL A 121 -3.03 7.76 -14.88
CA VAL A 121 -1.97 7.35 -15.82
C VAL A 121 -2.16 5.90 -16.27
N VAL A 122 -2.26 4.96 -15.34
CA VAL A 122 -2.29 3.52 -15.66
C VAL A 122 -3.64 3.11 -16.22
N ARG A 123 -4.73 3.51 -15.59
CA ARG A 123 -6.08 3.14 -16.01
C ARG A 123 -6.38 3.51 -17.47
N PRO A 124 -6.13 4.77 -17.92
CA PRO A 124 -6.40 5.12 -19.32
C PRO A 124 -5.58 4.31 -20.31
N ARG A 125 -4.31 4.01 -19.97
CA ARG A 125 -3.44 3.22 -20.84
C ARG A 125 -3.90 1.78 -20.96
N MET A 126 -4.34 1.18 -19.86
CA MET A 126 -4.86 -0.19 -19.87
C MET A 126 -6.15 -0.30 -20.69
N ILE A 127 -7.07 0.65 -20.55
CA ILE A 127 -8.32 0.68 -21.30
C ILE A 127 -8.06 0.90 -22.78
N LYS A 128 -7.12 1.78 -23.12
CA LYS A 128 -6.76 2.06 -24.52
C LYS A 128 -6.20 0.83 -25.20
N ASN A 129 -5.39 0.03 -24.51
CA ASN A 129 -4.83 -1.20 -25.07
C ASN A 129 -5.88 -2.25 -25.35
N ASP A 130 -6.98 -2.25 -24.60
CA ASP A 130 -8.09 -3.20 -24.82
C ASP A 130 -8.90 -2.90 -26.07
N LYS A 131 -8.91 -1.64 -26.51
CA LYS A 131 -9.64 -1.21 -27.72
C LYS A 131 -8.88 -1.45 -29.02
N LYS A 132 -7.64 -1.89 -28.92
CA LYS A 132 -6.84 -2.33 -30.07
C LYS A 132 -7.01 -3.83 -30.28
#